data_6a9c2dc109c7b8cda74477429b247882
#
_entry.id   6a9c2dc109c7b8cda74477429b247882
#
_cell.length_a   1.000
_cell.length_b   1.000
_cell.length_c   1.000
_cell.angle_alpha   90.00
_cell.angle_beta   90.00
_cell.angle_gamma   90.00
#
_symmetry.space_group_name_H-M   'P 1'
#
loop_
_entity.id
_entity.type
_entity.pdbx_description
1 polymer ?
#
loop_
_entity_poly.entity_id
_entity_poly.type
_entity_poly.pdbx_seq_one_letter_code
_entity_poly.pdbx_strand_id
1 'polypeptide(L)'
;MKTGGTIVPGAVHRNPGAMPEPSDRDGRGTVTMGSEEGTAMMQYAVFDTAWGVFGFVTQDQRLVATLLPRTRREILAAIRASWPEAVETQRLLPRFQRDIVAYFEGKPVHFSVDIDVSAMPPFHRLALEACRRIPYGRTASYGDLARAAGKPSAARAVGGAMAHNPLPLVVPCHRVLRSDGSIGGFSSPRGVAEKLRLLRLENVSLDLPADGSSVDATTAASFDGFGSASRKRRAAVAV
;
A
#
# COMPACT_ATOMS: atom_id res chain seq x y z
N MET A 1 -39.54 53.08 -6.59
CA MET A 1 -39.43 53.47 -8.01
C MET A 1 -38.57 52.37 -8.65
N LYS A 2 -39.18 51.41 -9.36
CA LYS A 2 -39.32 51.29 -10.81
C LYS A 2 -37.94 51.23 -11.46
N THR A 3 -37.52 50.23 -12.26
CA THR A 3 -38.09 49.38 -13.30
C THR A 3 -37.01 48.37 -13.68
N GLY A 4 -37.15 47.12 -13.95
CA GLY A 4 -37.97 46.51 -15.00
C GLY A 4 -37.20 46.36 -16.30
N GLY A 5 -36.73 45.14 -16.66
CA GLY A 5 -36.09 44.88 -17.91
C GLY A 5 -36.03 43.38 -18.25
N THR A 6 -37.13 42.89 -18.77
CA THR A 6 -37.32 41.60 -19.44
C THR A 6 -36.66 41.63 -20.80
N ILE A 7 -35.93 40.60 -21.22
CA ILE A 7 -35.57 40.35 -22.61
C ILE A 7 -35.90 38.89 -23.01
N VAL A 8 -36.71 38.76 -24.03
CA VAL A 8 -37.25 37.54 -24.67
C VAL A 8 -36.35 37.04 -25.81
N PRO A 9 -36.56 35.81 -26.33
CA PRO A 9 -35.62 35.08 -27.19
C PRO A 9 -35.79 35.33 -28.66
N GLY A 10 -34.72 35.14 -29.44
CA GLY A 10 -34.72 35.18 -30.93
C GLY A 10 -33.94 33.98 -31.47
N ALA A 11 -34.61 33.16 -32.08
CA ALA A 11 -34.91 32.87 -33.49
C ALA A 11 -33.88 31.96 -34.16
N VAL A 12 -34.41 30.85 -34.55
CA VAL A 12 -33.91 29.73 -35.36
C VAL A 12 -33.53 30.20 -36.78
N HIS A 13 -32.35 29.75 -37.28
CA HIS A 13 -32.10 29.66 -38.70
C HIS A 13 -31.85 28.22 -39.13
N ARG A 14 -32.80 27.68 -39.85
CA ARG A 14 -32.66 26.48 -40.67
C ARG A 14 -31.98 26.86 -41.99
N ASN A 15 -31.06 26.03 -42.44
CA ASN A 15 -30.59 26.03 -43.80
C ASN A 15 -30.85 24.66 -44.44
N PRO A 16 -31.53 24.56 -45.58
CA PRO A 16 -31.82 23.32 -46.26
C PRO A 16 -30.82 23.06 -47.40
N GLY A 17 -30.32 21.85 -47.49
CA GLY A 17 -29.46 21.41 -48.57
C GLY A 17 -29.26 19.91 -48.51
N ALA A 18 -30.26 19.16 -48.92
CA ALA A 18 -30.13 17.73 -49.18
C ALA A 18 -29.55 17.53 -50.59
N MET A 19 -28.57 16.62 -50.68
CA MET A 19 -28.28 15.85 -51.92
C MET A 19 -27.57 14.54 -51.53
N PRO A 20 -27.60 13.48 -52.38
CA PRO A 20 -27.96 12.14 -51.98
C PRO A 20 -26.74 11.22 -51.78
N GLU A 21 -27.00 10.09 -51.14
CA GLU A 21 -26.09 8.97 -50.95
C GLU A 21 -25.71 8.30 -52.28
N PRO A 22 -24.48 7.74 -52.38
CA PRO A 22 -24.26 6.57 -53.22
C PRO A 22 -24.20 5.31 -52.33
N SER A 23 -25.05 4.38 -52.67
CA SER A 23 -24.98 2.98 -52.27
C SER A 23 -23.68 2.36 -52.74
N ASP A 24 -22.88 1.81 -51.80
CA ASP A 24 -21.98 0.73 -52.15
C ASP A 24 -22.00 -0.34 -51.06
N ARG A 25 -22.49 -1.48 -51.51
CA ARG A 25 -22.35 -2.78 -50.85
C ARG A 25 -20.91 -3.21 -50.97
N ASP A 26 -20.18 -3.29 -49.87
CA ASP A 26 -19.12 -4.25 -49.73
C ASP A 26 -19.02 -4.69 -48.26
N GLY A 27 -19.43 -5.93 -48.08
CA GLY A 27 -19.29 -6.65 -46.80
C GLY A 27 -17.84 -6.89 -46.47
N ARG A 28 -17.28 -6.02 -45.64
CA ARG A 28 -16.12 -6.34 -44.82
C ARG A 28 -16.52 -6.19 -43.35
N GLY A 29 -16.65 -7.38 -42.75
CA GLY A 29 -16.86 -7.49 -41.32
C GLY A 29 -15.86 -6.62 -40.54
N THR A 30 -16.35 -5.61 -39.89
CA THR A 30 -15.67 -4.92 -38.82
C THR A 30 -15.49 -5.96 -37.72
N VAL A 31 -14.29 -6.54 -37.68
CA VAL A 31 -13.81 -7.25 -36.48
C VAL A 31 -13.72 -6.16 -35.41
N THR A 32 -14.75 -6.04 -34.61
CA THR A 32 -14.66 -5.38 -33.32
C THR A 32 -13.58 -6.14 -32.55
N MET A 33 -12.38 -5.60 -32.52
CA MET A 33 -11.39 -5.98 -31.50
C MET A 33 -12.05 -5.66 -30.16
N GLY A 34 -12.66 -6.70 -29.57
CA GLY A 34 -13.00 -6.68 -28.18
C GLY A 34 -11.71 -6.32 -27.44
N SER A 35 -11.71 -5.20 -26.75
CA SER A 35 -10.74 -4.93 -25.71
C SER A 35 -10.83 -6.11 -24.76
N GLU A 36 -9.91 -7.08 -24.92
CA GLU A 36 -9.62 -8.02 -23.86
C GLU A 36 -9.24 -7.15 -22.66
N GLU A 37 -10.15 -6.96 -21.73
CA GLU A 37 -9.82 -6.54 -20.36
C GLU A 37 -8.89 -7.63 -19.85
N GLY A 38 -7.58 -7.42 -20.01
CA GLY A 38 -6.55 -8.30 -19.54
C GLY A 38 -6.78 -8.51 -18.05
N THR A 39 -7.20 -9.71 -17.67
CA THR A 39 -7.37 -10.05 -16.25
C THR A 39 -6.05 -9.76 -15.55
N ALA A 40 -6.07 -8.77 -14.65
CA ALA A 40 -4.89 -8.32 -13.92
C ALA A 40 -4.19 -9.53 -13.27
N MET A 41 -2.94 -9.77 -13.66
CA MET A 41 -2.23 -10.99 -13.26
C MET A 41 -1.66 -10.82 -11.85
N MET A 42 -2.22 -11.59 -10.91
CA MET A 42 -1.68 -11.70 -9.55
C MET A 42 -0.57 -12.75 -9.50
N GLN A 43 0.62 -12.34 -9.06
CA GLN A 43 1.77 -13.23 -8.93
C GLN A 43 2.40 -13.06 -7.54
N TYR A 44 3.07 -14.13 -7.06
CA TYR A 44 3.84 -14.05 -5.82
C TYR A 44 5.17 -14.77 -5.94
N ALA A 45 6.12 -14.36 -5.08
CA ALA A 45 7.35 -15.11 -4.86
C ALA A 45 7.59 -15.30 -3.37
N VAL A 46 8.19 -16.44 -3.02
CA VAL A 46 8.65 -16.78 -1.67
C VAL A 46 10.08 -17.29 -1.74
N PHE A 47 10.95 -16.76 -0.88
CA PHE A 47 12.37 -17.09 -0.89
C PHE A 47 13.00 -16.93 0.49
N ASP A 48 14.14 -17.57 0.70
CA ASP A 48 14.84 -17.58 1.97
C ASP A 48 15.61 -16.27 2.20
N THR A 49 15.65 -15.83 3.46
CA THR A 49 16.48 -14.74 3.96
C THR A 49 17.19 -15.18 5.24
N ALA A 50 18.12 -14.38 5.74
CA ALA A 50 18.77 -14.63 7.03
C ALA A 50 17.80 -14.70 8.24
N TRP A 51 16.58 -14.22 8.09
CA TRP A 51 15.55 -14.19 9.15
C TRP A 51 14.42 -15.21 8.95
N GLY A 52 14.45 -15.98 7.89
CA GLY A 52 13.42 -16.93 7.48
C GLY A 52 12.87 -16.64 6.09
N VAL A 53 11.75 -17.22 5.74
CA VAL A 53 11.16 -17.08 4.41
C VAL A 53 10.38 -15.76 4.29
N PHE A 54 10.76 -14.95 3.33
CA PHE A 54 10.04 -13.73 2.94
C PHE A 54 9.10 -14.01 1.77
N GLY A 55 7.97 -13.32 1.73
CA GLY A 55 7.03 -13.39 0.63
C GLY A 55 6.60 -12.02 0.14
N PHE A 56 6.22 -11.93 -1.14
CA PHE A 56 5.57 -10.74 -1.68
C PHE A 56 4.59 -11.11 -2.78
N VAL A 57 3.62 -10.23 -2.99
CA VAL A 57 2.59 -10.36 -4.03
C VAL A 57 2.63 -9.13 -4.92
N THR A 58 2.47 -9.36 -6.23
CA THR A 58 2.35 -8.29 -7.23
C THR A 58 1.04 -8.41 -7.98
N GLN A 59 0.56 -7.30 -8.45
CA GLN A 59 -0.45 -7.19 -9.50
C GLN A 59 0.17 -6.40 -10.65
N ASP A 60 0.23 -7.01 -11.85
CA ASP A 60 0.84 -6.38 -13.03
C ASP A 60 2.24 -5.81 -12.76
N GLN A 61 3.11 -6.61 -12.15
CA GLN A 61 4.48 -6.28 -11.75
C GLN A 61 4.62 -5.18 -10.66
N ARG A 62 3.53 -4.67 -10.10
CA ARG A 62 3.55 -3.69 -9.00
C ARG A 62 3.31 -4.41 -7.68
N LEU A 63 4.08 -4.09 -6.65
CA LEU A 63 3.89 -4.66 -5.31
C LEU A 63 2.56 -4.23 -4.72
N VAL A 64 1.77 -5.21 -4.28
CA VAL A 64 0.53 -5.00 -3.52
C VAL A 64 0.66 -5.44 -2.07
N ALA A 65 1.56 -6.39 -1.78
CA ALA A 65 1.83 -6.84 -0.41
C ALA A 65 3.25 -7.38 -0.25
N THR A 66 3.77 -7.24 0.98
CA THR A 66 4.97 -7.93 1.44
C THR A 66 4.68 -8.61 2.78
N LEU A 67 5.28 -9.78 3.00
CA LEU A 67 5.14 -10.57 4.21
C LEU A 67 6.51 -10.74 4.88
N LEU A 68 6.63 -10.23 6.11
CA LEU A 68 7.86 -10.32 6.90
C LEU A 68 8.25 -11.79 7.16
N PRO A 69 9.54 -12.10 7.36
CA PRO A 69 10.03 -13.47 7.43
C PRO A 69 9.37 -14.34 8.49
N ARG A 70 8.89 -15.51 8.05
CA ARG A 70 8.29 -16.58 8.85
C ARG A 70 8.66 -17.94 8.26
N THR A 71 7.98 -19.00 8.71
CA THR A 71 8.06 -20.30 8.04
C THR A 71 7.41 -20.25 6.66
N ARG A 72 7.92 -21.03 5.71
CA ARG A 72 7.33 -21.12 4.35
C ARG A 72 5.83 -21.48 4.41
N ARG A 73 5.45 -22.37 5.34
CA ARG A 73 4.04 -22.76 5.53
C ARG A 73 3.15 -21.59 5.89
N GLU A 74 3.59 -20.73 6.82
CA GLU A 74 2.82 -19.54 7.25
C GLU A 74 2.70 -18.51 6.13
N ILE A 75 3.80 -18.25 5.41
CA ILE A 75 3.79 -17.31 4.27
C ILE A 75 2.82 -17.79 3.18
N LEU A 76 2.94 -19.05 2.77
CA LEU A 76 2.06 -19.62 1.75
C LEU A 76 0.59 -19.66 2.21
N ALA A 77 0.32 -19.97 3.47
CA ALA A 77 -1.03 -19.94 4.02
C ALA A 77 -1.63 -18.53 3.97
N ALA A 78 -0.87 -17.50 4.34
CA ALA A 78 -1.30 -16.11 4.28
C ALA A 78 -1.58 -15.65 2.84
N ILE A 79 -0.69 -15.99 1.89
CA ILE A 79 -0.88 -15.65 0.47
C ILE A 79 -2.15 -16.31 -0.07
N ARG A 80 -2.33 -17.61 0.13
CA ARG A 80 -3.51 -18.34 -0.37
C ARG A 80 -4.81 -17.85 0.23
N ALA A 81 -4.79 -17.42 1.50
CA ALA A 81 -5.99 -16.88 2.15
C ALA A 81 -6.41 -15.52 1.59
N SER A 82 -5.44 -14.69 1.18
CA SER A 82 -5.70 -13.32 0.73
C SER A 82 -5.77 -13.19 -0.80
N TRP A 83 -5.03 -14.03 -1.53
CA TRP A 83 -4.92 -14.03 -3.00
C TRP A 83 -4.93 -15.46 -3.54
N PRO A 84 -6.09 -16.17 -3.48
CA PRO A 84 -6.19 -17.58 -3.87
C PRO A 84 -5.87 -17.83 -5.36
N GLU A 85 -6.05 -16.80 -6.20
CA GLU A 85 -5.76 -16.84 -7.65
C GLU A 85 -4.32 -16.47 -8.01
N ALA A 86 -3.49 -16.06 -7.04
CA ALA A 86 -2.12 -15.65 -7.32
C ALA A 86 -1.23 -16.86 -7.70
N VAL A 87 -0.40 -16.66 -8.73
CA VAL A 87 0.48 -17.69 -9.29
C VAL A 87 1.91 -17.53 -8.76
N GLU A 88 2.53 -18.62 -8.31
CA GLU A 88 3.93 -18.59 -7.88
C GLU A 88 4.86 -18.37 -9.06
N THR A 89 5.75 -17.38 -8.96
CA THR A 89 6.70 -17.00 -9.97
C THR A 89 8.09 -16.77 -9.34
N GLN A 90 9.00 -17.72 -9.46
CA GLN A 90 10.29 -17.69 -8.75
C GLN A 90 11.17 -16.49 -9.10
N ARG A 91 11.20 -16.08 -10.37
CA ARG A 91 12.00 -14.94 -10.85
C ARG A 91 11.24 -13.61 -10.91
N LEU A 92 10.19 -13.48 -10.10
CA LEU A 92 9.41 -12.25 -10.01
C LEU A 92 10.26 -11.14 -9.37
N LEU A 93 10.40 -9.99 -10.03
CA LEU A 93 11.17 -8.83 -9.54
C LEU A 93 12.57 -9.21 -8.97
N PRO A 94 13.50 -9.77 -9.75
CA PRO A 94 14.74 -10.38 -9.24
C PRO A 94 15.66 -9.38 -8.53
N ARG A 95 15.63 -8.10 -8.92
CA ARG A 95 16.35 -7.03 -8.19
C ARG A 95 15.79 -6.85 -6.79
N PHE A 96 14.47 -6.77 -6.66
CA PHE A 96 13.82 -6.63 -5.38
C PHE A 96 14.10 -7.81 -4.43
N GLN A 97 14.12 -9.04 -4.95
CA GLN A 97 14.50 -10.22 -4.15
C GLN A 97 15.93 -10.09 -3.61
N ARG A 98 16.91 -9.71 -4.45
CA ARG A 98 18.29 -9.47 -3.99
C ARG A 98 18.38 -8.36 -2.94
N ASP A 99 17.63 -7.27 -3.13
CA ASP A 99 17.59 -6.15 -2.20
C ASP A 99 17.03 -6.57 -0.84
N ILE A 100 15.99 -7.41 -0.79
CA ILE A 100 15.43 -7.97 0.44
C ILE A 100 16.45 -8.89 1.15
N VAL A 101 17.15 -9.77 0.42
CA VAL A 101 18.19 -10.63 1.00
C VAL A 101 19.29 -9.78 1.63
N ALA A 102 19.79 -8.78 0.90
CA ALA A 102 20.81 -7.85 1.40
C ALA A 102 20.36 -7.06 2.63
N TYR A 103 19.09 -6.63 2.67
CA TYR A 103 18.52 -5.94 3.81
C TYR A 103 18.59 -6.81 5.09
N PHE A 104 18.18 -8.07 5.00
CA PHE A 104 18.21 -8.98 6.17
C PHE A 104 19.63 -9.44 6.55
N GLU A 105 20.63 -9.17 5.72
CA GLU A 105 22.06 -9.26 6.04
C GLU A 105 22.59 -7.98 6.73
N GLY A 106 21.73 -6.98 6.98
CA GLY A 106 22.10 -5.71 7.62
C GLY A 106 22.70 -4.67 6.68
N LYS A 107 22.61 -4.86 5.37
CA LYS A 107 23.12 -3.90 4.38
C LYS A 107 22.11 -2.75 4.20
N PRO A 108 22.55 -1.48 4.14
CA PRO A 108 21.69 -0.37 3.78
C PRO A 108 21.11 -0.57 2.37
N VAL A 109 19.79 -0.63 2.26
CA VAL A 109 19.08 -0.83 0.99
C VAL A 109 18.05 0.28 0.81
N HIS A 110 17.92 0.75 -0.43
CA HIS A 110 16.81 1.56 -0.90
C HIS A 110 15.97 0.74 -1.89
N PHE A 111 14.73 0.43 -1.52
CA PHE A 111 13.84 -0.35 -2.36
C PHE A 111 13.26 0.49 -3.50
N SER A 112 13.86 0.35 -4.68
CA SER A 112 13.40 0.98 -5.93
C SER A 112 12.47 0.00 -6.67
N VAL A 113 11.21 -0.05 -6.25
CA VAL A 113 10.18 -0.92 -6.80
C VAL A 113 8.85 -0.18 -6.86
N ASP A 114 8.07 -0.44 -7.91
CA ASP A 114 6.73 0.13 -8.02
C ASP A 114 5.76 -0.56 -7.06
N ILE A 115 4.94 0.26 -6.41
CA ILE A 115 3.92 -0.22 -5.46
C ILE A 115 2.53 0.14 -5.96
N ASP A 116 1.55 -0.66 -5.59
CA ASP A 116 0.15 -0.32 -5.75
C ASP A 116 -0.55 -0.27 -4.39
N VAL A 117 -0.92 0.93 -4.00
CA VAL A 117 -1.70 1.23 -2.80
C VAL A 117 -3.01 1.95 -3.16
N SER A 118 -3.45 1.83 -4.41
CA SER A 118 -4.64 2.51 -4.93
C SER A 118 -5.92 2.15 -4.17
N ALA A 119 -6.01 0.92 -3.66
CA ALA A 119 -7.12 0.47 -2.82
C ALA A 119 -7.16 1.09 -1.42
N MET A 120 -6.09 1.78 -0.99
CA MET A 120 -6.02 2.43 0.32
C MET A 120 -6.77 3.78 0.29
N PRO A 121 -7.35 4.21 1.44
CA PRO A 121 -7.96 5.53 1.56
C PRO A 121 -6.98 6.65 1.18
N PRO A 122 -7.45 7.78 0.60
CA PRO A 122 -6.57 8.83 0.08
C PRO A 122 -5.54 9.34 1.10
N PHE A 123 -5.95 9.59 2.35
CA PHE A 123 -5.02 10.04 3.39
C PHE A 123 -3.99 8.95 3.77
N HIS A 124 -4.40 7.67 3.80
CA HIS A 124 -3.46 6.57 4.06
C HIS A 124 -2.37 6.52 2.99
N ARG A 125 -2.71 6.69 1.71
CA ARG A 125 -1.72 6.75 0.61
C ARG A 125 -0.69 7.84 0.84
N LEU A 126 -1.12 9.06 1.19
CA LEU A 126 -0.21 10.17 1.51
C LEU A 126 0.70 9.86 2.71
N ALA A 127 0.14 9.25 3.75
CA ALA A 127 0.90 8.85 4.94
C ALA A 127 1.93 7.74 4.61
N LEU A 128 1.55 6.73 3.82
CA LEU A 128 2.46 5.66 3.36
C LEU A 128 3.57 6.22 2.48
N GLU A 129 3.25 7.15 1.59
CA GLU A 129 4.25 7.81 0.75
C GLU A 129 5.23 8.66 1.58
N ALA A 130 4.75 9.40 2.57
CA ALA A 130 5.61 10.12 3.52
C ALA A 130 6.51 9.16 4.30
N CYS A 131 5.97 8.03 4.77
CA CYS A 131 6.71 6.99 5.46
C CYS A 131 7.81 6.38 4.57
N ARG A 132 7.52 6.10 3.30
CA ARG A 132 8.46 5.50 2.35
C ARG A 132 9.73 6.34 2.16
N ARG A 133 9.66 7.65 2.40
CA ARG A 133 10.80 8.57 2.28
C ARG A 133 11.75 8.53 3.49
N ILE A 134 11.41 7.85 4.59
CA ILE A 134 12.30 7.73 5.75
C ILE A 134 13.50 6.85 5.37
N PRO A 135 14.75 7.35 5.40
CA PRO A 135 15.91 6.58 4.99
C PRO A 135 16.22 5.42 5.96
N TYR A 136 17.04 4.47 5.50
CA TYR A 136 17.63 3.42 6.33
C TYR A 136 18.37 4.01 7.53
N GLY A 137 18.18 3.44 8.72
CA GLY A 137 18.81 3.90 9.96
C GLY A 137 18.31 5.24 10.50
N ARG A 138 17.20 5.78 9.93
CA ARG A 138 16.57 7.02 10.42
C ARG A 138 15.14 6.74 10.87
N THR A 139 14.65 7.57 11.77
CA THR A 139 13.29 7.50 12.28
C THR A 139 12.56 8.82 12.08
N ALA A 140 11.24 8.78 12.13
CA ALA A 140 10.37 9.96 12.14
C ALA A 140 9.23 9.73 13.13
N SER A 141 8.65 10.80 13.68
CA SER A 141 7.47 10.66 14.53
C SER A 141 6.17 10.57 13.68
N TYR A 142 5.10 10.05 14.28
CA TYR A 142 3.76 10.12 13.68
C TYR A 142 3.36 11.56 13.32
N GLY A 143 3.79 12.55 14.13
CA GLY A 143 3.57 13.96 13.88
C GLY A 143 4.34 14.48 12.65
N ASP A 144 5.58 14.02 12.45
CA ASP A 144 6.38 14.38 11.26
C ASP A 144 5.71 13.88 9.99
N LEU A 145 5.23 12.63 9.99
CA LEU A 145 4.51 12.07 8.86
C LEU A 145 3.18 12.81 8.61
N ALA A 146 2.47 13.20 9.67
CA ALA A 146 1.25 13.97 9.55
C ALA A 146 1.49 15.33 8.87
N ARG A 147 2.58 16.01 9.25
CA ARG A 147 3.03 17.25 8.58
C ARG A 147 3.41 17.01 7.13
N ALA A 148 4.21 15.98 6.87
CA ALA A 148 4.63 15.61 5.51
C ALA A 148 3.46 15.19 4.60
N ALA A 149 2.38 14.64 5.17
CA ALA A 149 1.14 14.30 4.48
C ALA A 149 0.15 15.50 4.35
N GLY A 150 0.58 16.71 4.73
CA GLY A 150 -0.23 17.94 4.61
C GLY A 150 -1.33 18.10 5.66
N LYS A 151 -1.34 17.29 6.73
CA LYS A 151 -2.35 17.35 7.82
C LYS A 151 -1.68 17.25 9.20
N PRO A 152 -1.08 18.35 9.73
CA PRO A 152 -0.26 18.32 10.96
C PRO A 152 -0.98 17.76 12.20
N SER A 153 -2.30 17.93 12.32
CA SER A 153 -3.09 17.42 13.44
C SER A 153 -3.48 15.94 13.33
N ALA A 154 -3.13 15.26 12.24
CA ALA A 154 -3.62 13.91 11.90
C ALA A 154 -2.71 12.76 12.39
N ALA A 155 -1.89 12.93 13.43
CA ALA A 155 -0.96 11.91 13.91
C ALA A 155 -1.63 10.56 14.25
N ARG A 156 -2.84 10.57 14.83
CA ARG A 156 -3.63 9.34 15.07
C ARG A 156 -4.04 8.64 13.77
N ALA A 157 -4.44 9.40 12.76
CA ALA A 157 -4.80 8.85 11.46
C ALA A 157 -3.58 8.27 10.73
N VAL A 158 -2.38 8.86 10.91
CA VAL A 158 -1.12 8.26 10.46
C VAL A 158 -0.89 6.93 11.18
N GLY A 159 -1.14 6.84 12.50
CA GLY A 159 -1.08 5.58 13.24
C GLY A 159 -1.97 4.50 12.62
N GLY A 160 -3.21 4.85 12.25
CA GLY A 160 -4.12 3.97 11.52
C GLY A 160 -3.56 3.55 10.15
N ALA A 161 -2.97 4.48 9.39
CA ALA A 161 -2.34 4.15 8.10
C ALA A 161 -1.17 3.18 8.26
N MET A 162 -0.32 3.38 9.26
CA MET A 162 0.82 2.48 9.56
C MET A 162 0.36 1.10 10.01
N ALA A 163 -0.73 1.02 10.78
CA ALA A 163 -1.31 -0.26 11.21
C ALA A 163 -1.88 -1.09 10.04
N HIS A 164 -2.28 -0.45 8.95
CA HIS A 164 -2.82 -1.10 7.74
C HIS A 164 -1.83 -1.07 6.57
N ASN A 165 -0.54 -0.89 6.84
CA ASN A 165 0.48 -0.89 5.80
C ASN A 165 0.61 -2.29 5.17
N PRO A 166 0.29 -2.48 3.87
CA PRO A 166 0.40 -3.77 3.20
C PRO A 166 1.83 -4.11 2.75
N LEU A 167 2.77 -3.17 2.86
CA LEU A 167 4.09 -3.23 2.26
C LEU A 167 5.22 -3.00 3.30
N PRO A 168 5.22 -3.72 4.46
CA PRO A 168 6.30 -3.56 5.42
C PRO A 168 7.68 -3.74 4.77
N LEU A 169 8.68 -3.02 5.27
CA LEU A 169 10.04 -2.76 4.76
C LEU A 169 10.05 -1.77 3.58
N VAL A 170 9.30 -1.99 2.51
CA VAL A 170 9.21 -1.05 1.37
C VAL A 170 8.59 0.28 1.80
N VAL A 171 7.55 0.20 2.63
CA VAL A 171 7.04 1.33 3.42
C VAL A 171 7.44 1.07 4.87
N PRO A 172 8.50 1.72 5.36
CA PRO A 172 9.18 1.34 6.60
C PRO A 172 8.45 1.84 7.85
N CYS A 173 7.24 1.33 8.11
CA CYS A 173 6.43 1.72 9.27
C CYS A 173 7.13 1.40 10.61
N HIS A 174 8.12 0.49 10.63
CA HIS A 174 8.97 0.26 11.81
C HIS A 174 9.85 1.48 12.17
N ARG A 175 10.16 2.38 11.22
CA ARG A 175 10.92 3.63 11.46
C ARG A 175 10.07 4.76 12.04
N VAL A 176 8.76 4.53 12.26
CA VAL A 176 7.85 5.56 12.80
C VAL A 176 7.70 5.37 14.30
N LEU A 177 8.07 6.39 15.07
CA LEU A 177 8.07 6.40 16.55
C LEU A 177 7.04 7.40 17.07
N ARG A 178 6.78 7.38 18.38
CA ARG A 178 6.06 8.44 19.07
C ARG A 178 6.93 9.70 19.16
N SER A 179 6.32 10.84 19.45
CA SER A 179 7.01 12.13 19.59
C SER A 179 7.98 12.20 20.77
N ASP A 180 7.78 11.35 21.78
CA ASP A 180 8.66 11.19 22.94
C ASP A 180 9.81 10.18 22.71
N GLY A 181 9.96 9.68 21.47
CA GLY A 181 10.94 8.67 21.11
C GLY A 181 10.54 7.23 21.44
N SER A 182 9.42 7.01 22.13
CA SER A 182 8.95 5.66 22.45
C SER A 182 8.45 4.91 21.20
N ILE A 183 8.52 3.57 21.24
CA ILE A 183 8.40 2.72 20.05
C ILE A 183 7.03 2.77 19.37
N GLY A 184 5.96 2.87 20.15
CA GLY A 184 4.59 2.73 19.62
C GLY A 184 4.28 1.31 19.12
N GLY A 185 3.06 1.10 18.60
CA GLY A 185 2.60 -0.20 18.11
C GLY A 185 3.27 -0.65 16.81
N PHE A 186 3.14 -1.94 16.51
CA PHE A 186 3.54 -2.54 15.23
C PHE A 186 2.60 -3.70 14.86
N SER A 187 2.04 -3.65 13.65
CA SER A 187 1.06 -4.63 13.17
C SER A 187 1.76 -5.84 12.54
N SER A 188 2.51 -6.59 13.34
CA SER A 188 3.04 -7.88 12.94
C SER A 188 2.69 -8.91 14.01
N PRO A 189 2.69 -10.22 13.71
CA PRO A 189 2.42 -11.24 14.72
C PRO A 189 3.38 -11.23 15.90
N ARG A 190 4.60 -10.72 15.71
CA ARG A 190 5.59 -10.53 16.79
C ARG A 190 5.52 -9.15 17.42
N GLY A 191 4.59 -8.29 16.93
CA GLY A 191 4.34 -6.96 17.47
C GLY A 191 5.58 -6.09 17.59
N VAL A 192 5.69 -5.38 18.70
CA VAL A 192 6.79 -4.44 18.99
C VAL A 192 8.17 -5.10 19.01
N ALA A 193 8.27 -6.38 19.35
CA ALA A 193 9.55 -7.11 19.34
C ALA A 193 10.15 -7.18 17.93
N GLU A 194 9.32 -7.35 16.90
CA GLU A 194 9.78 -7.35 15.50
C GLU A 194 10.21 -5.95 15.05
N LYS A 195 9.47 -4.91 15.45
CA LYS A 195 9.85 -3.52 15.20
C LYS A 195 11.22 -3.20 15.79
N LEU A 196 11.46 -3.56 17.04
CA LEU A 196 12.75 -3.41 17.71
C LEU A 196 13.87 -4.14 16.99
N ARG A 197 13.60 -5.37 16.54
CA ARG A 197 14.58 -6.17 15.81
C ARG A 197 14.97 -5.51 14.48
N LEU A 198 14.00 -4.96 13.73
CA LEU A 198 14.25 -4.22 12.51
C LEU A 198 15.06 -2.94 12.76
N LEU A 199 14.70 -2.15 13.77
CA LEU A 199 15.43 -0.93 14.13
C LEU A 199 16.88 -1.23 14.55
N ARG A 200 17.11 -2.33 15.30
CA ARG A 200 18.46 -2.79 15.65
C ARG A 200 19.27 -3.23 14.42
N LEU A 201 18.63 -3.93 13.47
CA LEU A 201 19.27 -4.31 12.22
C LEU A 201 19.76 -3.08 11.44
N GLU A 202 18.99 -1.99 11.52
CA GLU A 202 19.33 -0.72 10.88
C GLU A 202 20.26 0.17 11.70
N ASN A 203 20.81 -0.33 12.83
CA ASN A 203 21.67 0.41 13.75
C ASN A 203 21.04 1.70 14.28
N VAL A 204 19.72 1.73 14.45
CA VAL A 204 19.02 2.86 15.06
C VAL A 204 19.29 2.83 16.56
N SER A 205 19.95 3.88 17.09
CA SER A 205 20.07 4.10 18.52
C SER A 205 18.71 4.52 19.07
N LEU A 206 18.19 3.73 20.00
CA LEU A 206 16.95 4.03 20.73
C LEU A 206 17.34 4.33 22.18
N ASP A 207 16.93 5.48 22.69
CA ASP A 207 17.00 5.81 24.12
C ASP A 207 15.91 5.00 24.83
N LEU A 208 16.13 3.69 24.93
CA LEU A 208 15.27 2.83 25.74
C LEU A 208 15.71 2.93 27.18
N PRO A 209 14.79 3.08 28.17
CA PRO A 209 15.14 3.01 29.57
C PRO A 209 15.85 1.70 29.86
N ALA A 210 16.95 1.78 30.59
CA ALA A 210 17.87 0.66 30.85
C ALA A 210 17.27 -0.49 31.70
N ASP A 211 16.04 -0.30 32.21
CA ASP A 211 15.37 -1.21 33.15
C ASP A 211 14.47 -2.26 32.50
N GLY A 212 14.39 -2.32 31.16
CA GLY A 212 13.57 -3.33 30.49
C GLY A 212 12.08 -3.27 30.85
N SER A 213 11.65 -2.25 31.60
CA SER A 213 10.29 -2.08 32.05
C SER A 213 9.42 -1.54 30.89
N SER A 214 8.36 -2.27 30.62
CA SER A 214 7.23 -1.94 29.78
C SER A 214 7.44 -1.87 28.25
N VAL A 215 7.74 -2.98 27.64
CA VAL A 215 7.03 -3.30 26.39
C VAL A 215 5.70 -3.91 26.83
N ASP A 216 4.71 -3.05 27.11
CA ASP A 216 3.37 -3.54 27.43
C ASP A 216 2.85 -4.42 26.29
N ALA A 217 2.88 -5.73 26.52
CA ALA A 217 2.27 -6.75 25.67
C ALA A 217 0.73 -6.62 25.59
N THR A 218 0.17 -5.63 26.31
CA THR A 218 -1.27 -5.46 26.51
C THR A 218 -1.99 -4.68 25.38
N THR A 219 -1.28 -4.14 24.40
CA THR A 219 -1.94 -3.38 23.32
C THR A 219 -2.24 -4.22 22.07
N ALA A 220 -2.02 -5.53 22.09
CA ALA A 220 -2.39 -6.44 21.00
C ALA A 220 -3.88 -6.85 21.00
N ALA A 221 -4.66 -6.48 22.00
CA ALA A 221 -6.01 -6.98 22.21
C ALA A 221 -7.02 -5.87 22.53
N SER A 222 -7.13 -4.82 21.72
CA SER A 222 -8.30 -3.93 21.80
C SER A 222 -8.34 -2.96 20.61
N PHE A 223 -8.61 -3.48 19.41
CA PHE A 223 -9.09 -2.68 18.30
C PHE A 223 -10.32 -3.35 17.65
N ASP A 224 -11.26 -3.79 18.51
CA ASP A 224 -12.62 -4.10 18.11
C ASP A 224 -13.43 -2.79 18.16
N GLY A 225 -13.48 -2.09 17.03
CA GLY A 225 -14.26 -0.86 16.97
C GLY A 225 -14.27 -0.21 15.60
N PHE A 226 -14.56 -0.96 14.54
CA PHE A 226 -15.10 -0.37 13.34
C PHE A 226 -16.30 -1.17 12.84
N GLY A 227 -17.47 -0.52 12.97
CA GLY A 227 -18.77 -1.03 12.63
C GLY A 227 -18.86 -1.59 11.22
N SER A 228 -19.61 -2.67 11.14
CA SER A 228 -20.20 -3.29 9.99
C SER A 228 -20.70 -2.27 8.94
N ALA A 229 -19.96 -2.12 7.85
CA ALA A 229 -20.51 -1.66 6.59
C ALA A 229 -19.63 -2.17 5.43
N SER A 230 -20.26 -2.98 4.59
CA SER A 230 -19.74 -3.48 3.32
C SER A 230 -18.89 -4.75 3.37
N ARG A 231 -19.58 -5.89 3.53
CA ARG A 231 -19.12 -7.20 3.09
C ARG A 231 -19.09 -7.25 1.56
N LYS A 232 -18.03 -6.74 0.93
CA LYS A 232 -17.54 -7.19 -0.38
C LYS A 232 -16.19 -6.51 -0.60
N ARG A 233 -15.12 -7.31 -0.69
CA ARG A 233 -13.70 -6.97 -0.86
C ARG A 233 -12.96 -6.64 0.46
N ARG A 234 -12.75 -7.65 1.29
CA ARG A 234 -11.72 -7.66 2.31
C ARG A 234 -10.66 -8.70 1.92
N ALA A 235 -9.63 -8.27 1.18
CA ALA A 235 -8.32 -8.83 1.41
C ALA A 235 -7.79 -8.16 2.68
N ALA A 236 -8.12 -8.71 3.84
CA ALA A 236 -7.48 -8.33 5.08
C ALA A 236 -6.08 -8.93 5.05
N VAL A 237 -5.08 -8.12 4.72
CA VAL A 237 -3.69 -8.46 4.93
C VAL A 237 -3.46 -8.53 6.42
N ALA A 238 -3.62 -9.72 7.00
CA ALA A 238 -3.06 -10.06 8.28
C ALA A 238 -1.55 -10.26 8.05
N VAL A 239 -0.78 -9.21 8.23
CA VAL A 239 0.68 -9.25 8.30
C VAL A 239 1.12 -9.56 9.71
#